data_f91f966407829a2edd48037f8d96d504
#
_entry.id   f91f966407829a2edd48037f8d96d504
#
_cell.length_a   1.000
_cell.length_b   1.000
_cell.length_c   1.000
_cell.angle_alpha   90.00
_cell.angle_beta   90.00
_cell.angle_gamma   90.00
#
_symmetry.space_group_name_H-M   'P 1'
#
loop_
_entity.id
_entity.type
_entity.pdbx_description
1 polymer ?
#
loop_
_entity_poly.entity_id
_entity_poly.type
_entity_poly.pdbx_seq_one_letter_code
_entity_poly.pdbx_strand_id
1 'polypeptide(L)'
;MKHLTPKETWALIQDQPDALFVDVRMEIESLYVGRPPGVLMIAWYEYPDLTPDPAGFVAAVDREAHGDKSRTVVLLCRSGKRTLDAGVSLEAAGFTNVVNVLHGFEGDLDDNFHRSTVNGWRHDGLPWEQM
;
A
#
# COMPACT_ATOMS: atom_id res chain seq x y z
N MET A 1 -13.02 -0.48 -5.89
CA MET A 1 -11.55 -0.35 -5.73
C MET A 1 -10.88 -0.35 -7.09
N LYS A 2 -10.03 0.64 -7.35
CA LYS A 2 -9.28 0.73 -8.59
C LYS A 2 -7.96 -0.02 -8.43
N HIS A 3 -7.54 -0.76 -9.46
CA HIS A 3 -6.28 -1.50 -9.46
C HIS A 3 -5.35 -0.87 -10.49
N LEU A 4 -4.23 -0.34 -10.04
CA LEU A 4 -3.26 0.34 -10.90
C LEU A 4 -1.90 -0.35 -10.84
N THR A 5 -1.18 -0.35 -11.96
CA THR A 5 0.22 -0.79 -11.97
C THR A 5 1.07 0.16 -11.13
N PRO A 6 2.28 -0.24 -10.71
CA PRO A 6 3.17 0.68 -10.01
C PRO A 6 3.44 1.98 -10.78
N LYS A 7 3.66 1.89 -12.09
CA LYS A 7 3.91 3.09 -12.91
C LYS A 7 2.71 4.01 -13.00
N GLU A 8 1.51 3.45 -13.18
CA GLU A 8 0.26 4.21 -13.17
C GLU A 8 0.04 4.87 -11.80
N THR A 9 0.35 4.15 -10.74
CA THR A 9 0.23 4.64 -9.37
C THR A 9 1.17 5.82 -9.12
N TRP A 10 2.43 5.70 -9.55
CA TRP A 10 3.39 6.78 -9.40
C TRP A 10 2.93 8.05 -10.13
N ALA A 11 2.41 7.90 -11.35
CA ALA A 11 1.84 9.00 -12.11
C ALA A 11 0.67 9.66 -11.38
N LEU A 12 -0.22 8.85 -10.81
CA LEU A 12 -1.36 9.35 -10.04
C LEU A 12 -0.92 10.16 -8.82
N ILE A 13 0.07 9.66 -8.08
CA ILE A 13 0.59 10.34 -6.88
C ILE A 13 1.24 11.68 -7.25
N GLN A 14 1.96 11.73 -8.37
CA GLN A 14 2.55 12.98 -8.87
C GLN A 14 1.47 13.99 -9.27
N ASP A 15 0.37 13.53 -9.83
CA ASP A 15 -0.76 14.36 -10.27
C ASP A 15 -1.66 14.78 -9.11
N GLN A 16 -1.78 13.97 -8.06
CA GLN A 16 -2.62 14.22 -6.88
C GLN A 16 -1.76 14.23 -5.62
N PRO A 17 -1.08 15.37 -5.31
CA PRO A 17 -0.18 15.43 -4.15
C PRO A 17 -0.87 15.23 -2.79
N ASP A 18 -2.20 15.41 -2.73
CA ASP A 18 -3.00 15.22 -1.52
C ASP A 18 -3.49 13.77 -1.35
N ALA A 19 -3.23 12.90 -2.31
CA ALA A 19 -3.55 11.48 -2.16
C ALA A 19 -2.76 10.89 -0.99
N LEU A 20 -3.42 10.07 -0.17
CA LEU A 20 -2.75 9.34 0.89
C LEU A 20 -2.10 8.09 0.28
N PHE A 21 -0.79 8.01 0.37
CA PHE A 21 -0.04 6.83 -0.08
C PHE A 21 0.31 6.01 1.16
N VAL A 22 -0.38 4.89 1.36
CA VAL A 22 -0.34 4.10 2.59
C VAL A 22 0.36 2.76 2.35
N ASP A 23 1.41 2.50 3.12
CA ASP A 23 2.07 1.21 3.17
C ASP A 23 1.43 0.40 4.29
N VAL A 24 0.75 -0.70 3.93
CA VAL A 24 0.03 -1.54 4.89
C VAL A 24 0.85 -2.72 5.39
N ARG A 25 2.14 -2.77 5.01
CA ARG A 25 3.05 -3.84 5.44
C ARG A 25 3.42 -3.67 6.92
N MET A 26 4.11 -4.66 7.46
CA MET A 26 4.71 -4.54 8.78
C MET A 26 5.84 -3.52 8.75
N GLU A 27 6.07 -2.85 9.87
CA GLU A 27 7.12 -1.83 9.98
C GLU A 27 8.49 -2.38 9.55
N ILE A 28 8.81 -3.61 9.95
CA ILE A 28 10.09 -4.23 9.63
C ILE A 28 10.29 -4.41 8.11
N GLU A 29 9.23 -4.67 7.37
CA GLU A 29 9.31 -4.76 5.91
C GLU A 29 9.67 -3.39 5.30
N SER A 30 9.02 -2.33 5.78
CA SER A 30 9.29 -0.98 5.30
C SER A 30 10.73 -0.55 5.59
N LEU A 31 11.24 -0.88 6.78
CA LEU A 31 12.59 -0.47 7.19
C LEU A 31 13.69 -1.25 6.45
N TYR A 32 13.61 -2.59 6.42
CA TYR A 32 14.69 -3.43 5.94
C TYR A 32 14.59 -3.82 4.47
N VAL A 33 13.39 -3.98 3.95
CA VAL A 33 13.21 -4.28 2.52
C VAL A 33 13.21 -3.00 1.69
N GLY A 34 12.74 -1.91 2.29
CA GLY A 34 12.64 -0.62 1.63
C GLY A 34 11.19 -0.19 1.43
N ARG A 35 11.02 1.04 0.97
CA ARG A 35 9.71 1.66 0.78
C ARG A 35 9.78 2.74 -0.30
N PRO A 36 8.66 3.06 -0.97
CA PRO A 36 8.61 4.26 -1.80
C PRO A 36 8.76 5.53 -0.94
N PRO A 37 9.31 6.62 -1.49
CA PRO A 37 9.39 7.87 -0.75
C PRO A 37 7.99 8.43 -0.48
N GLY A 38 7.80 9.01 0.72
CA GLY A 38 6.57 9.70 1.08
C GLY A 38 5.41 8.81 1.52
N VAL A 39 5.61 7.50 1.71
CA VAL A 39 4.52 6.64 2.20
C VAL A 39 4.25 6.89 3.68
N LEU A 40 2.97 6.75 4.04
CA LEU A 40 2.53 6.66 5.43
C LEU A 40 2.49 5.20 5.83
N MET A 41 3.06 4.88 6.99
CA MET A 41 3.01 3.53 7.54
C MET A 41 1.74 3.36 8.38
N ILE A 42 0.79 2.57 7.88
CA ILE A 42 -0.39 2.15 8.62
C ILE A 42 -0.55 0.65 8.37
N ALA A 43 0.00 -0.16 9.24
CA ALA A 43 0.04 -1.61 9.06
C ALA A 43 -1.35 -2.23 9.10
N TRP A 44 -1.61 -3.18 8.20
CA TRP A 44 -2.82 -4.00 8.22
C TRP A 44 -2.76 -5.02 9.37
N TYR A 45 -1.57 -5.57 9.62
CA TYR A 45 -1.25 -6.35 10.81
C TYR A 45 0.22 -6.15 11.15
N GLU A 46 0.61 -6.52 12.37
CA GLU A 46 1.99 -6.42 12.83
C GLU A 46 2.46 -7.71 13.50
N TYR A 47 3.78 -7.92 13.44
CA TYR A 47 4.44 -8.99 14.16
C TYR A 47 4.35 -8.70 15.68
N PRO A 48 4.19 -9.72 16.56
CA PRO A 48 4.21 -11.16 16.25
C PRO A 48 2.84 -11.77 15.97
N ASP A 49 1.77 -11.05 16.22
CA ASP A 49 0.42 -11.59 16.23
C ASP A 49 -0.13 -11.86 14.83
N LEU A 50 0.19 -10.98 13.89
CA LEU A 50 -0.24 -11.06 12.49
C LEU A 50 -1.76 -11.11 12.32
N THR A 51 -2.51 -10.59 13.29
CA THR A 51 -3.96 -10.54 13.26
C THR A 51 -4.42 -9.13 12.88
N PRO A 52 -5.15 -8.97 11.76
CA PRO A 52 -5.65 -7.66 11.38
C PRO A 52 -6.63 -7.09 12.40
N ASP A 53 -6.61 -5.77 12.55
CA ASP A 53 -7.61 -4.99 13.26
C ASP A 53 -8.26 -4.02 12.24
N PRO A 54 -9.28 -4.47 11.48
CA PRO A 54 -9.85 -3.64 10.42
C PRO A 54 -10.40 -2.30 10.92
N ALA A 55 -11.08 -2.30 12.07
CA ALA A 55 -11.63 -1.07 12.63
C ALA A 55 -10.54 -0.07 13.01
N GLY A 56 -9.46 -0.54 13.62
CA GLY A 56 -8.30 0.29 13.96
C GLY A 56 -7.59 0.83 12.72
N PHE A 57 -7.45 0.00 11.70
CA PHE A 57 -6.87 0.41 10.42
C PHE A 57 -7.70 1.52 9.77
N VAL A 58 -9.02 1.32 9.66
CA VAL A 58 -9.93 2.33 9.09
C VAL A 58 -9.86 3.64 9.87
N ALA A 59 -9.85 3.55 11.21
CA ALA A 59 -9.77 4.75 12.05
C ALA A 59 -8.47 5.52 11.82
N ALA A 60 -7.35 4.81 11.64
CA ALA A 60 -6.05 5.44 11.37
C ALA A 60 -6.05 6.15 10.01
N VAL A 61 -6.57 5.51 8.97
CA VAL A 61 -6.68 6.12 7.63
C VAL A 61 -7.63 7.33 7.68
N ASP A 62 -8.76 7.20 8.36
CA ASP A 62 -9.73 8.30 8.49
C ASP A 62 -9.12 9.52 9.17
N ARG A 63 -8.28 9.30 10.19
CA ARG A 63 -7.55 10.36 10.88
C ARG A 63 -6.61 11.08 9.93
N GLU A 64 -5.86 10.36 9.12
CA GLU A 64 -4.95 10.96 8.14
C GLU A 64 -5.72 11.66 7.01
N ALA A 65 -6.90 11.19 6.67
CA ALA A 65 -7.78 11.82 5.68
C ALA A 65 -8.57 13.01 6.24
N HIS A 66 -8.45 13.29 7.53
CA HIS A 66 -9.23 14.34 8.21
C HIS A 66 -10.73 14.17 8.01
N GLY A 67 -11.22 12.93 7.99
CA GLY A 67 -12.62 12.59 7.82
C GLY A 67 -13.14 12.70 6.38
N ASP A 68 -12.28 13.04 5.42
CA ASP A 68 -12.69 13.16 4.01
C ASP A 68 -12.66 11.78 3.33
N LYS A 69 -13.83 11.16 3.25
CA LYS A 69 -14.00 9.84 2.63
C LYS A 69 -13.85 9.85 1.10
N SER A 70 -13.83 11.03 0.48
CA SER A 70 -13.62 11.16 -0.96
C SER A 70 -12.15 11.31 -1.34
N ARG A 71 -11.28 11.47 -0.36
CA ARG A 71 -9.83 11.59 -0.58
C ARG A 71 -9.29 10.29 -1.16
N THR A 72 -8.42 10.40 -2.16
CA THR A 72 -7.78 9.23 -2.76
C THR A 72 -6.85 8.57 -1.75
N VAL A 73 -7.03 7.26 -1.54
CA VAL A 73 -6.19 6.44 -0.67
C VAL A 73 -5.57 5.34 -1.51
N VAL A 74 -4.25 5.35 -1.61
CA VAL A 74 -3.47 4.38 -2.37
C VAL A 74 -2.83 3.40 -1.40
N LEU A 75 -3.08 2.11 -1.59
CA LEU A 75 -2.63 1.05 -0.68
C LEU A 75 -1.53 0.22 -1.33
N LEU A 76 -0.43 0.06 -0.61
CA LEU A 76 0.73 -0.73 -1.03
C LEU A 76 1.00 -1.83 -0.01
N CYS A 77 1.25 -3.05 -0.49
CA CYS A 77 1.80 -4.12 0.34
C CYS A 77 2.94 -4.84 -0.40
N ARG A 78 3.29 -6.05 0.01
CA ARG A 78 4.42 -6.75 -0.61
C ARG A 78 4.12 -7.21 -2.03
N SER A 79 2.96 -7.85 -2.24
CA SER A 79 2.61 -8.46 -3.52
C SER A 79 1.19 -8.15 -4.00
N GLY A 80 0.46 -7.28 -3.29
CA GLY A 80 -0.89 -6.86 -3.68
C GLY A 80 -2.02 -7.68 -3.09
N LYS A 81 -1.79 -8.44 -2.01
CA LYS A 81 -2.82 -9.29 -1.38
C LYS A 81 -3.41 -8.67 -0.12
N ARG A 82 -2.60 -8.20 0.82
CA ARG A 82 -3.09 -7.54 2.06
C ARG A 82 -3.90 -6.29 1.73
N THR A 83 -3.54 -5.60 0.67
CA THR A 83 -4.23 -4.39 0.21
C THR A 83 -5.67 -4.65 -0.22
N LEU A 84 -5.98 -5.86 -0.68
CA LEU A 84 -7.35 -6.20 -1.07
C LEU A 84 -8.29 -6.18 0.14
N ASP A 85 -7.90 -6.84 1.22
CA ASP A 85 -8.68 -6.86 2.46
C ASP A 85 -8.76 -5.46 3.09
N ALA A 86 -7.63 -4.77 3.14
CA ALA A 86 -7.58 -3.41 3.66
C ALA A 86 -8.48 -2.46 2.85
N GLY A 87 -8.46 -2.57 1.53
CA GLY A 87 -9.28 -1.76 0.64
C GLY A 87 -10.78 -2.02 0.81
N VAL A 88 -11.15 -3.30 0.94
CA VAL A 88 -12.55 -3.68 1.20
C VAL A 88 -13.04 -3.05 2.51
N SER A 89 -12.20 -3.05 3.55
CA SER A 89 -12.56 -2.44 4.84
C SER A 89 -12.76 -0.93 4.71
N LEU A 90 -11.91 -0.25 3.94
CA LEU A 90 -12.07 1.19 3.71
C LEU A 90 -13.34 1.50 2.92
N GLU A 91 -13.63 0.72 1.89
CA GLU A 91 -14.84 0.93 1.09
C GLU A 91 -16.10 0.69 1.91
N ALA A 92 -16.10 -0.34 2.75
CA ALA A 92 -17.22 -0.60 3.67
C ALA A 92 -17.43 0.55 4.66
N ALA A 93 -16.39 1.29 4.98
CA ALA A 93 -16.45 2.47 5.86
C ALA A 93 -16.82 3.76 5.12
N GLY A 94 -17.03 3.71 3.80
CA GLY A 94 -17.50 4.84 3.00
C GLY A 94 -16.43 5.55 2.17
N PHE A 95 -15.18 5.06 2.16
CA PHE A 95 -14.16 5.63 1.27
C PHE A 95 -14.50 5.31 -0.19
N THR A 96 -14.46 6.32 -1.04
CA THR A 96 -14.94 6.21 -2.43
C THR A 96 -13.83 6.14 -3.47
N ASN A 97 -12.59 6.46 -3.09
CA ASN A 97 -11.45 6.51 -4.01
C ASN A 97 -10.28 5.69 -3.47
N VAL A 98 -10.46 4.36 -3.43
CA VAL A 98 -9.42 3.44 -2.94
C VAL A 98 -8.71 2.81 -4.12
N VAL A 99 -7.39 2.84 -4.09
CA VAL A 99 -6.51 2.31 -5.14
C VAL A 99 -5.62 1.22 -4.56
N ASN A 100 -5.59 0.07 -5.22
CA ASN A 100 -4.65 -1.01 -4.93
C ASN A 100 -3.49 -0.95 -5.91
N VAL A 101 -2.26 -0.96 -5.41
CA VAL A 101 -1.06 -1.07 -6.24
C VAL A 101 -0.88 -2.55 -6.61
N LEU A 102 -1.11 -2.87 -7.88
CA LEU A 102 -0.91 -4.22 -8.41
C LEU A 102 0.53 -4.66 -8.19
N HIS A 103 0.70 -5.90 -7.77
CA HIS A 103 1.99 -6.55 -7.52
C HIS A 103 2.78 -5.99 -6.33
N GLY A 104 2.34 -4.90 -5.73
CA GLY A 104 2.94 -4.33 -4.54
C GLY A 104 4.38 -3.85 -4.70
N PHE A 105 5.10 -3.80 -3.59
CA PHE A 105 6.47 -3.29 -3.56
C PHE A 105 7.49 -4.27 -4.14
N GLU A 106 7.32 -5.57 -3.81
CA GLU A 106 8.30 -6.60 -4.18
C GLU A 106 7.86 -7.49 -5.34
N GLY A 107 6.57 -7.48 -5.68
CA GLY A 107 6.05 -8.30 -6.76
C GLY A 107 5.83 -9.76 -6.40
N ASP A 108 5.54 -10.54 -7.42
CA ASP A 108 5.31 -11.97 -7.31
C ASP A 108 6.63 -12.74 -7.18
N LEU A 109 6.56 -13.94 -6.60
CA LEU A 109 7.71 -14.85 -6.58
C LEU A 109 7.98 -15.37 -7.98
N ASP A 110 9.26 -15.46 -8.34
CA ASP A 110 9.68 -16.17 -9.54
C ASP A 110 9.83 -17.68 -9.25
N ASP A 111 10.29 -18.44 -10.25
CA ASP A 111 10.45 -19.90 -10.13
C ASP A 111 11.54 -20.30 -9.11
N ASN A 112 12.41 -19.36 -8.73
CA ASN A 112 13.47 -19.57 -7.76
C ASN A 112 13.11 -19.01 -6.38
N PHE A 113 11.84 -18.65 -6.15
CA PHE A 113 11.35 -18.06 -4.90
C PHE A 113 12.00 -16.72 -4.57
N HIS A 114 12.30 -15.94 -5.60
CA HIS A 114 12.79 -14.57 -5.45
C HIS A 114 11.72 -13.56 -5.86
N ARG A 115 11.70 -12.41 -5.19
CA ARG A 115 10.83 -11.30 -5.54
C ARG A 115 11.64 -10.20 -6.26
N SER A 116 10.94 -9.23 -6.83
CA SER A 116 11.52 -8.09 -7.56
C SER A 116 12.23 -8.49 -8.86
N THR A 117 11.90 -9.66 -9.39
CA THR A 117 12.47 -10.16 -10.65
C THR A 117 11.43 -10.25 -11.78
N VAL A 118 10.15 -10.21 -11.44
CA VAL A 118 9.04 -10.39 -12.39
C VAL A 118 8.25 -9.10 -12.56
N ASN A 119 7.82 -8.51 -11.45
CA ASN A 119 7.00 -7.31 -11.42
C ASN A 119 7.13 -6.63 -10.06
N GLY A 120 6.38 -5.54 -9.85
CA GLY A 120 6.35 -4.79 -8.61
C GLY A 120 7.08 -3.45 -8.68
N TRP A 121 6.93 -2.66 -7.63
CA TRP A 121 7.46 -1.29 -7.56
C TRP A 121 8.96 -1.22 -7.84
N ARG A 122 9.75 -2.04 -7.14
CA ARG A 122 11.20 -2.08 -7.31
C ARG A 122 11.62 -2.59 -8.67
N HIS A 123 10.97 -3.66 -9.14
CA HIS A 123 11.24 -4.23 -10.45
C HIS A 123 11.02 -3.20 -11.57
N ASP A 124 9.99 -2.38 -11.42
CA ASP A 124 9.62 -1.39 -12.43
C ASP A 124 10.51 -0.15 -12.41
N GLY A 125 11.50 -0.10 -11.54
CA GLY A 125 12.51 0.96 -11.50
C GLY A 125 12.03 2.26 -10.89
N LEU A 126 10.94 2.25 -10.11
CA LEU A 126 10.41 3.43 -9.47
C LEU A 126 11.23 3.81 -8.23
N PRO A 127 11.16 5.07 -7.78
CA PRO A 127 11.96 5.52 -6.63
C PRO A 127 11.62 4.74 -5.35
N TRP A 128 12.64 4.37 -4.62
CA TRP A 128 12.49 3.75 -3.30
C TRP A 128 13.72 4.03 -2.45
N GLU A 129 13.56 3.90 -1.15
CA GLU A 129 14.61 4.13 -0.17
C GLU A 129 14.63 3.01 0.86
N GLN A 130 15.71 2.90 1.59
CA GLN A 130 15.92 1.85 2.58
C GLN A 130 16.66 2.45 3.77
N MET A 131 16.47 1.84 4.92
CA MET A 131 17.19 2.25 6.13
C MET A 131 18.67 1.98 6.02
#